data_cf4da3af92f0eb8320a23cfaaa7dbc94
#
_entry.id   cf4da3af92f0eb8320a23cfaaa7dbc94
#
_cell.length_a   1.000
_cell.length_b   1.000
_cell.length_c   1.000
_cell.angle_alpha   90.00
_cell.angle_beta   90.00
_cell.angle_gamma   90.00
#
_symmetry.space_group_name_H-M   'P 1'
#
loop_
_entity.id
_entity.type
_entity.pdbx_description
1 polymer ?
#
loop_
_entity_poly.entity_id
_entity_poly.type
_entity_poly.pdbx_seq_one_letter_code
_entity_poly.pdbx_strand_id
1 'polypeptide(L)'
;MNSRYLTEKIKAEAKGLGFFACGIAKAEAVDSDTADGYRRWIADGGHASMHYLADNIDKRLDPRLLMPGVKSIVCVALSYAPAKTIPADQYQIAYYAYGKDYHDVMKQKLHALASACGITTYRAFCDTAPVLERYWAQRAGLGWIGRNHQLIIPHAGSMFFLGELFVTDTLHYDSPTPNRCGRCHACLDACPTSSIINHQSSIINNQSSFISSRCLSYLTIEHRGPIPNSSFLIPNSSFLIPNSIYGCDICQLACPWNRFAVPTTEPAFQPSEALLTMTKEKWHNLTEEQYRQLFKGSAVKRAKYSGLMRNICAIAHNS
;
A
#
# COMPACT_ATOMS: atom_id res chain seq x y z
N MET A 1 2.61 34.29 2.69
CA MET A 1 3.16 33.59 3.88
C MET A 1 4.57 33.13 3.55
N ASN A 2 5.53 33.17 4.47
CA ASN A 2 6.90 32.68 4.19
C ASN A 2 6.84 31.16 3.94
N SER A 3 7.44 30.68 2.84
CA SER A 3 7.46 29.28 2.43
C SER A 3 7.94 28.34 3.55
N ARG A 4 8.97 28.73 4.30
CA ARG A 4 9.51 27.96 5.42
C ARG A 4 8.51 27.86 6.57
N TYR A 5 7.87 28.96 6.94
CA TYR A 5 6.87 28.96 8.02
C TYR A 5 5.67 28.06 7.69
N LEU A 6 5.15 28.13 6.44
CA LEU A 6 4.04 27.28 6.04
C LEU A 6 4.45 25.79 6.05
N THR A 7 5.66 25.47 5.60
CA THR A 7 6.18 24.09 5.64
C THR A 7 6.25 23.55 7.06
N GLU A 8 6.83 24.30 8.00
CA GLU A 8 6.91 23.88 9.40
C GLU A 8 5.52 23.73 10.03
N LYS A 9 4.59 24.65 9.71
CA LYS A 9 3.20 24.54 10.16
C LYS A 9 2.55 23.26 9.65
N ILE A 10 2.68 22.94 8.35
CA ILE A 10 2.13 21.71 7.77
C ILE A 10 2.66 20.47 8.50
N LYS A 11 3.97 20.38 8.74
CA LYS A 11 4.57 19.24 9.43
C LYS A 11 4.09 19.13 10.89
N ALA A 12 3.94 20.25 11.59
CA ALA A 12 3.43 20.28 12.95
C ALA A 12 1.95 19.86 13.03
N GLU A 13 1.09 20.41 12.16
CA GLU A 13 -0.32 20.05 12.10
C GLU A 13 -0.53 18.58 11.67
N ALA A 14 0.26 18.08 10.71
CA ALA A 14 0.22 16.67 10.33
C ALA A 14 0.51 15.75 11.52
N LYS A 15 1.53 16.09 12.33
CA LYS A 15 1.82 15.35 13.57
C LYS A 15 0.67 15.44 14.57
N GLY A 16 0.05 16.61 14.73
CA GLY A 16 -1.10 16.84 15.61
C GLY A 16 -2.33 16.02 15.18
N LEU A 17 -2.51 15.79 13.88
CA LEU A 17 -3.56 14.95 13.31
C LEU A 17 -3.24 13.44 13.37
N GLY A 18 -2.10 13.04 13.94
CA GLY A 18 -1.72 11.66 14.15
C GLY A 18 -0.99 11.01 12.95
N PHE A 19 -0.60 11.77 11.92
CA PHE A 19 0.27 11.25 10.89
C PHE A 19 1.66 10.93 11.48
N PHE A 20 2.19 9.77 11.13
CA PHE A 20 3.50 9.31 11.61
C PHE A 20 4.64 10.11 10.96
N ALA A 21 4.51 10.40 9.68
CA ALA A 21 5.50 11.16 8.91
C ALA A 21 4.80 12.14 7.95
N CYS A 22 5.47 13.26 7.71
CA CYS A 22 5.08 14.27 6.73
C CYS A 22 6.34 14.84 6.07
N GLY A 23 6.34 14.91 4.75
CA GLY A 23 7.41 15.48 3.96
C GLY A 23 6.90 16.17 2.70
N ILE A 24 7.76 16.95 2.06
CA ILE A 24 7.39 17.80 0.94
C ILE A 24 8.26 17.46 -0.27
N ALA A 25 7.62 17.09 -1.37
CA ALA A 25 8.28 16.94 -2.66
C ALA A 25 7.93 18.12 -3.59
N LYS A 26 8.86 18.43 -4.51
CA LYS A 26 8.60 19.35 -5.60
C LYS A 26 7.69 18.69 -6.63
N ALA A 27 6.66 19.40 -7.09
CA ALA A 27 5.80 18.92 -8.16
C ALA A 27 6.48 19.14 -9.53
N GLU A 28 7.04 18.06 -10.05
CA GLU A 28 7.71 18.02 -11.36
C GLU A 28 7.41 16.69 -12.05
N ALA A 29 7.75 16.53 -13.32
CA ALA A 29 7.63 15.24 -13.98
C ALA A 29 8.46 14.18 -13.24
N VAL A 30 7.94 12.97 -13.17
CA VAL A 30 8.68 11.80 -12.66
C VAL A 30 9.97 11.63 -13.45
N ASP A 31 11.08 11.27 -12.78
CA ASP A 31 12.36 11.08 -13.46
C ASP A 31 12.27 10.02 -14.58
N SER A 32 13.13 10.17 -15.59
CA SER A 32 13.11 9.35 -16.82
C SER A 32 13.19 7.86 -16.52
N ASP A 33 14.08 7.46 -15.61
CA ASP A 33 14.32 6.04 -15.33
C ASP A 33 13.09 5.39 -14.71
N THR A 34 12.44 6.08 -13.76
CA THR A 34 11.19 5.61 -13.16
C THR A 34 10.04 5.61 -14.17
N ALA A 35 9.93 6.67 -14.99
CA ALA A 35 8.88 6.77 -16.00
C ALA A 35 9.00 5.68 -17.06
N ASP A 36 10.19 5.42 -17.57
CA ASP A 36 10.46 4.37 -18.56
C ASP A 36 10.30 2.97 -17.96
N GLY A 37 10.72 2.79 -16.71
CA GLY A 37 10.48 1.55 -15.97
C GLY A 37 9.00 1.25 -15.82
N TYR A 38 8.19 2.26 -15.49
CA TYR A 38 6.73 2.11 -15.38
C TYR A 38 6.09 1.77 -16.72
N ARG A 39 6.44 2.48 -17.80
CA ARG A 39 5.93 2.21 -19.14
C ARG A 39 6.26 0.80 -19.62
N ARG A 40 7.51 0.34 -19.42
CA ARG A 40 7.90 -1.06 -19.72
C ARG A 40 7.09 -2.06 -18.92
N TRP A 41 6.96 -1.87 -17.62
CA TRP A 41 6.16 -2.75 -16.77
C TRP A 41 4.70 -2.87 -17.24
N ILE A 42 4.09 -1.76 -17.69
CA ILE A 42 2.74 -1.76 -18.29
C ILE A 42 2.74 -2.51 -19.62
N ALA A 43 3.71 -2.23 -20.52
CA ALA A 43 3.81 -2.87 -21.84
C ALA A 43 4.02 -4.39 -21.72
N ASP A 44 4.77 -4.84 -20.72
CA ASP A 44 5.02 -6.25 -20.40
C ASP A 44 3.82 -6.94 -19.71
N GLY A 45 2.70 -6.23 -19.51
CA GLY A 45 1.51 -6.78 -18.83
C GLY A 45 1.70 -7.02 -17.34
N GLY A 46 2.71 -6.41 -16.72
CA GLY A 46 3.02 -6.57 -15.29
C GLY A 46 1.87 -6.18 -14.35
N HIS A 47 0.95 -5.35 -14.82
CA HIS A 47 -0.27 -4.92 -14.10
C HIS A 47 -1.40 -5.96 -14.11
N ALA A 48 -1.29 -7.06 -14.87
CA ALA A 48 -2.32 -8.10 -15.03
C ALA A 48 -3.68 -7.50 -15.46
N SER A 49 -4.79 -7.81 -14.78
CA SER A 49 -6.11 -7.27 -15.11
C SER A 49 -6.43 -5.90 -14.49
N MET A 50 -5.46 -5.27 -13.84
CA MET A 50 -5.63 -3.94 -13.24
C MET A 50 -5.44 -2.82 -14.29
N HIS A 51 -6.33 -2.77 -15.29
CA HIS A 51 -6.23 -1.84 -16.43
C HIS A 51 -6.18 -0.37 -16.01
N TYR A 52 -6.76 -0.01 -14.86
CA TYR A 52 -6.68 1.33 -14.30
C TYR A 52 -5.24 1.81 -14.03
N LEU A 53 -4.27 0.90 -13.94
CA LEU A 53 -2.85 1.25 -13.86
C LEU A 53 -2.27 1.68 -15.21
N ALA A 54 -2.82 1.17 -16.31
CA ALA A 54 -2.47 1.56 -17.66
C ALA A 54 -3.20 2.85 -18.12
N ASP A 55 -4.28 3.22 -17.43
CA ASP A 55 -5.02 4.42 -17.72
C ASP A 55 -4.31 5.67 -17.20
N ASN A 56 -4.41 6.77 -17.95
CA ASN A 56 -3.88 8.07 -17.55
C ASN A 56 -2.37 8.07 -17.18
N ILE A 57 -1.55 7.32 -17.90
CA ILE A 57 -0.09 7.22 -17.66
C ILE A 57 0.55 8.60 -17.60
N ASP A 58 0.22 9.51 -18.51
CA ASP A 58 0.81 10.85 -18.55
C ASP A 58 0.52 11.63 -17.27
N LYS A 59 -0.73 11.57 -16.76
CA LYS A 59 -1.10 12.20 -15.49
C LYS A 59 -0.42 11.54 -14.30
N ARG A 60 -0.16 10.25 -14.37
CA ARG A 60 0.54 9.49 -13.33
C ARG A 60 2.03 9.84 -13.27
N LEU A 61 2.61 10.17 -14.43
CA LEU A 61 4.02 10.54 -14.56
C LEU A 61 4.26 12.05 -14.46
N ASP A 62 3.21 12.88 -14.50
CA ASP A 62 3.33 14.31 -14.29
C ASP A 62 2.16 14.86 -13.46
N PRO A 63 2.39 15.18 -12.18
CA PRO A 63 1.36 15.68 -11.28
C PRO A 63 0.76 17.02 -11.73
N ARG A 64 1.48 17.78 -12.56
CA ARG A 64 1.00 19.08 -13.11
C ARG A 64 -0.16 18.91 -14.08
N LEU A 65 -0.30 17.71 -14.68
CA LEU A 65 -1.46 17.35 -15.51
C LEU A 65 -2.69 16.96 -14.67
N LEU A 66 -2.49 16.56 -13.41
CA LEU A 66 -3.58 16.29 -12.48
C LEU A 66 -4.12 17.60 -11.88
N MET A 67 -3.21 18.51 -11.52
CA MET A 67 -3.58 19.78 -10.90
C MET A 67 -2.74 20.90 -11.54
N PRO A 68 -3.31 21.65 -12.50
CA PRO A 68 -2.63 22.81 -13.07
C PRO A 68 -2.20 23.81 -11.98
N GLY A 69 -0.95 24.28 -12.07
CA GLY A 69 -0.40 25.23 -11.10
C GLY A 69 0.12 24.60 -9.81
N VAL A 70 0.08 23.27 -9.65
CA VAL A 70 0.70 22.60 -8.52
C VAL A 70 2.21 22.88 -8.48
N LYS A 71 2.73 23.18 -7.28
CA LYS A 71 4.15 23.47 -7.04
C LYS A 71 4.77 22.50 -6.02
N SER A 72 3.96 22.06 -5.05
CA SER A 72 4.42 21.19 -3.99
C SER A 72 3.46 20.04 -3.76
N ILE A 73 4.02 18.90 -3.40
CA ILE A 73 3.29 17.69 -2.98
C ILE A 73 3.63 17.42 -1.53
N VAL A 74 2.65 17.60 -0.65
CA VAL A 74 2.77 17.21 0.76
C VAL A 74 2.43 15.74 0.85
N CYS A 75 3.39 14.90 1.22
CA CYS A 75 3.20 13.47 1.42
C CYS A 75 3.10 13.15 2.91
N VAL A 76 2.12 12.37 3.29
CA VAL A 76 1.91 11.93 4.67
C VAL A 76 1.83 10.41 4.76
N ALA A 77 2.19 9.87 5.93
CA ALA A 77 2.08 8.44 6.23
C ALA A 77 1.31 8.24 7.54
N LEU A 78 0.31 7.35 7.54
CA LEU A 78 -0.49 6.99 8.71
C LEU A 78 -0.36 5.50 8.97
N SER A 79 0.10 5.10 10.17
CA SER A 79 0.30 3.68 10.51
C SER A 79 -1.01 2.90 10.53
N TYR A 80 -0.97 1.66 9.98
CA TYR A 80 -2.04 0.68 10.14
C TYR A 80 -1.57 -0.60 10.85
N ALA A 81 -0.34 -0.63 11.35
CA ALA A 81 0.18 -1.78 12.08
C ALA A 81 -0.79 -2.14 13.22
N PRO A 82 -1.34 -3.35 13.28
CA PRO A 82 -2.33 -3.70 14.28
C PRO A 82 -1.68 -3.99 15.65
N ALA A 83 -2.40 -3.68 16.74
CA ALA A 83 -2.01 -4.09 18.08
C ALA A 83 -2.38 -5.55 18.37
N LYS A 84 -3.42 -6.06 17.71
CA LYS A 84 -3.92 -7.45 17.81
C LYS A 84 -4.09 -8.02 16.41
N THR A 85 -3.77 -9.29 16.24
CA THR A 85 -3.86 -9.99 14.95
C THR A 85 -4.77 -11.21 15.05
N ILE A 86 -5.32 -11.65 13.93
CA ILE A 86 -6.00 -12.94 13.82
C ILE A 86 -4.97 -14.03 14.16
N PRO A 87 -5.33 -15.07 14.96
CA PRO A 87 -4.43 -16.18 15.26
C PRO A 87 -3.84 -16.82 14.00
N ALA A 88 -2.55 -17.17 14.03
CA ALA A 88 -1.80 -17.59 12.84
C ALA A 88 -2.33 -18.89 12.19
N ASP A 89 -3.00 -19.75 12.96
CA ASP A 89 -3.62 -20.99 12.52
C ASP A 89 -4.97 -20.77 11.80
N GLN A 90 -5.53 -19.56 11.88
CA GLN A 90 -6.77 -19.16 11.23
C GLN A 90 -6.54 -18.54 9.86
N TYR A 91 -7.60 -18.34 9.06
CA TYR A 91 -7.50 -17.61 7.81
C TYR A 91 -7.12 -16.15 8.05
N GLN A 92 -6.21 -15.65 7.22
CA GLN A 92 -5.62 -14.32 7.36
C GLN A 92 -6.22 -13.32 6.37
N ILE A 93 -6.43 -12.11 6.85
CA ILE A 93 -6.71 -10.91 6.07
C ILE A 93 -5.51 -9.98 6.22
N ALA A 94 -5.08 -9.33 5.15
CA ALA A 94 -4.00 -8.36 5.23
C ALA A 94 -4.31 -7.24 6.23
N TYR A 95 -3.34 -6.86 7.03
CA TYR A 95 -3.51 -5.94 8.17
C TYR A 95 -4.11 -4.60 7.78
N TYR A 96 -3.82 -4.10 6.57
CA TYR A 96 -4.37 -2.85 6.09
C TYR A 96 -5.91 -2.85 5.99
N ALA A 97 -6.52 -4.02 5.93
CA ALA A 97 -7.98 -4.21 5.78
C ALA A 97 -8.69 -4.59 7.09
N TYR A 98 -8.00 -4.54 8.22
CA TYR A 98 -8.56 -4.92 9.52
C TYR A 98 -9.65 -3.96 10.02
N GLY A 99 -9.49 -2.67 9.74
CA GLY A 99 -10.39 -1.63 10.20
C GLY A 99 -11.30 -1.06 9.10
N LYS A 100 -11.63 0.20 9.27
CA LYS A 100 -12.41 0.97 8.29
C LYS A 100 -11.61 1.21 7.03
N ASP A 101 -12.32 1.53 5.96
CA ASP A 101 -11.74 1.90 4.68
C ASP A 101 -10.83 3.13 4.83
N TYR A 102 -9.55 2.93 4.57
CA TYR A 102 -8.52 3.96 4.76
C TYR A 102 -8.68 5.15 3.82
N HIS A 103 -9.32 4.98 2.67
CA HIS A 103 -9.55 6.08 1.74
C HIS A 103 -10.31 7.23 2.39
N ASP A 104 -11.38 6.91 3.15
CA ASP A 104 -12.20 7.92 3.81
C ASP A 104 -11.45 8.55 4.98
N VAL A 105 -10.77 7.76 5.79
CA VAL A 105 -10.00 8.25 6.95
C VAL A 105 -8.87 9.17 6.49
N MET A 106 -8.10 8.75 5.49
CA MET A 106 -6.99 9.55 4.94
C MET A 106 -7.48 10.85 4.34
N LYS A 107 -8.54 10.81 3.51
CA LYS A 107 -9.10 12.02 2.89
C LYS A 107 -9.61 13.01 3.93
N GLN A 108 -10.33 12.54 4.96
CA GLN A 108 -10.78 13.40 6.05
C GLN A 108 -9.61 14.10 6.75
N LYS A 109 -8.55 13.36 7.08
CA LYS A 109 -7.35 13.92 7.73
C LYS A 109 -6.58 14.88 6.80
N LEU A 110 -6.51 14.59 5.50
CA LEU A 110 -5.88 15.49 4.52
C LEU A 110 -6.64 16.81 4.39
N HIS A 111 -7.98 16.77 4.34
CA HIS A 111 -8.80 17.98 4.34
C HIS A 111 -8.66 18.76 5.66
N ALA A 112 -8.61 18.09 6.79
CA ALA A 112 -8.37 18.73 8.09
C ALA A 112 -6.99 19.40 8.12
N LEU A 113 -5.94 18.75 7.58
CA LEU A 113 -4.60 19.32 7.47
C LEU A 113 -4.60 20.59 6.62
N ALA A 114 -5.21 20.57 5.44
CA ALA A 114 -5.31 21.73 4.58
C ALA A 114 -6.03 22.89 5.29
N SER A 115 -7.14 22.62 5.96
CA SER A 115 -7.92 23.60 6.71
C SER A 115 -7.10 24.22 7.86
N ALA A 116 -6.44 23.41 8.68
CA ALA A 116 -5.61 23.88 9.81
C ALA A 116 -4.44 24.75 9.35
N CYS A 117 -3.91 24.47 8.15
CA CYS A 117 -2.84 25.27 7.55
C CYS A 117 -3.34 26.52 6.80
N GLY A 118 -4.65 26.67 6.56
CA GLY A 118 -5.21 27.75 5.76
C GLY A 118 -4.93 27.60 4.26
N ILE A 119 -4.73 26.37 3.77
CA ILE A 119 -4.50 26.06 2.36
C ILE A 119 -5.87 25.97 1.68
N THR A 120 -6.15 26.85 0.72
CA THR A 120 -7.45 26.93 0.04
C THR A 120 -7.45 26.31 -1.35
N THR A 121 -6.29 26.25 -2.00
CA THR A 121 -6.14 25.69 -3.35
C THR A 121 -5.32 24.41 -3.29
N TYR A 122 -6.01 23.27 -3.23
CA TYR A 122 -5.39 21.97 -3.12
C TYR A 122 -6.23 20.84 -3.72
N ARG A 123 -5.60 19.69 -3.94
CA ARG A 123 -6.28 18.41 -4.18
C ARG A 123 -5.70 17.35 -3.24
N ALA A 124 -6.59 16.58 -2.62
CA ALA A 124 -6.23 15.48 -1.73
C ALA A 124 -6.35 14.15 -2.48
N PHE A 125 -5.33 13.30 -2.35
CA PHE A 125 -5.27 11.99 -2.98
C PHE A 125 -4.93 10.91 -1.95
N CYS A 126 -5.48 9.73 -2.16
CA CYS A 126 -5.15 8.50 -1.47
C CYS A 126 -5.61 7.34 -2.34
N ASP A 127 -4.69 6.59 -2.92
CA ASP A 127 -4.82 5.37 -3.72
C ASP A 127 -5.71 5.45 -4.98
N THR A 128 -6.81 6.16 -4.97
CA THR A 128 -7.84 6.15 -6.04
C THR A 128 -7.53 7.04 -7.25
N ALA A 129 -6.40 7.74 -7.27
CA ALA A 129 -6.00 8.64 -8.35
C ALA A 129 -4.76 8.12 -9.11
N PRO A 130 -4.49 8.58 -10.34
CA PRO A 130 -3.27 8.24 -11.06
C PRO A 130 -2.05 9.00 -10.48
N VAL A 131 -1.69 8.67 -9.24
CA VAL A 131 -0.55 9.21 -8.49
C VAL A 131 0.40 8.06 -8.14
N LEU A 132 1.71 8.26 -8.31
CA LEU A 132 2.74 7.33 -7.84
C LEU A 132 3.08 7.64 -6.38
N GLU A 133 2.16 7.33 -5.44
CA GLU A 133 2.24 7.72 -4.02
C GLU A 133 3.57 7.34 -3.38
N ARG A 134 4.03 6.09 -3.57
CA ARG A 134 5.32 5.63 -3.01
C ARG A 134 6.50 6.38 -3.58
N TYR A 135 6.46 6.75 -4.86
CA TYR A 135 7.48 7.59 -5.49
C TYR A 135 7.51 8.98 -4.84
N TRP A 136 6.35 9.62 -4.73
CA TRP A 136 6.29 10.96 -4.13
C TRP A 136 6.66 10.95 -2.65
N ALA A 137 6.24 9.95 -1.89
CA ALA A 137 6.64 9.77 -0.50
C ALA A 137 8.17 9.57 -0.35
N GLN A 138 8.80 8.84 -1.28
CA GLN A 138 10.27 8.72 -1.33
C GLN A 138 10.92 10.08 -1.67
N ARG A 139 10.41 10.80 -2.66
CA ARG A 139 10.89 12.13 -3.05
C ARG A 139 10.73 13.15 -1.92
N ALA A 140 9.68 13.03 -1.13
CA ALA A 140 9.41 13.83 0.06
C ALA A 140 10.23 13.40 1.29
N GLY A 141 11.13 12.42 1.17
CA GLY A 141 12.03 12.02 2.23
C GLY A 141 11.43 11.13 3.32
N LEU A 142 10.21 10.59 3.16
CA LEU A 142 9.58 9.74 4.17
C LEU A 142 10.34 8.42 4.36
N GLY A 143 10.86 7.86 3.27
CA GLY A 143 11.55 6.58 3.29
C GLY A 143 12.04 6.20 1.89
N TRP A 144 12.30 4.93 1.66
CA TRP A 144 12.71 4.41 0.35
C TRP A 144 11.77 3.29 -0.11
N ILE A 145 11.67 3.09 -1.42
CA ILE A 145 10.96 1.95 -1.99
C ILE A 145 11.86 0.72 -1.85
N GLY A 146 11.40 -0.27 -1.06
CA GLY A 146 12.11 -1.51 -0.82
C GLY A 146 12.00 -2.49 -1.99
N ARG A 147 12.76 -3.63 -1.92
CA ARG A 147 12.67 -4.70 -2.93
C ARG A 147 11.28 -5.34 -3.01
N ASN A 148 10.48 -5.26 -1.95
CA ASN A 148 9.07 -5.67 -1.91
C ASN A 148 8.12 -4.63 -2.49
N HIS A 149 8.63 -3.59 -3.13
CA HIS A 149 7.87 -2.46 -3.70
C HIS A 149 7.03 -1.66 -2.70
N GLN A 150 7.26 -1.84 -1.40
CA GLN A 150 6.62 -1.01 -0.38
C GLN A 150 7.53 0.18 -0.01
N LEU A 151 6.93 1.29 0.40
CA LEU A 151 7.68 2.36 1.06
C LEU A 151 8.10 1.87 2.44
N ILE A 152 9.39 1.94 2.74
CA ILE A 152 9.95 1.59 4.04
C ILE A 152 10.41 2.87 4.73
N ILE A 153 9.79 3.20 5.86
CA ILE A 153 10.16 4.35 6.68
C ILE A 153 11.24 3.90 7.68
N PRO A 154 12.37 4.62 7.79
CA PRO A 154 13.43 4.29 8.72
C PRO A 154 12.90 4.11 10.15
N HIS A 155 13.29 3.02 10.82
CA HIS A 155 12.90 2.69 12.20
C HIS A 155 11.38 2.62 12.45
N ALA A 156 10.57 2.37 11.39
CA ALA A 156 9.12 2.25 11.50
C ALA A 156 8.52 1.17 10.57
N GLY A 157 9.28 0.72 9.56
CA GLY A 157 8.82 -0.33 8.65
C GLY A 157 7.97 0.19 7.50
N SER A 158 7.03 -0.62 7.01
CA SER A 158 6.26 -0.34 5.79
C SER A 158 4.73 -0.42 5.98
N MET A 159 4.24 -0.55 7.21
CA MET A 159 2.81 -0.67 7.49
C MET A 159 2.15 0.72 7.59
N PHE A 160 2.13 1.45 6.47
CA PHE A 160 1.60 2.81 6.39
C PHE A 160 0.69 2.98 5.18
N PHE A 161 -0.45 3.65 5.40
CA PHE A 161 -1.21 4.30 4.33
C PHE A 161 -0.50 5.59 3.96
N LEU A 162 -0.48 5.88 2.66
CA LEU A 162 0.06 7.11 2.10
C LEU A 162 -1.09 8.02 1.67
N GLY A 163 -0.81 9.31 1.66
CA GLY A 163 -1.73 10.30 1.13
C GLY A 163 -0.99 11.57 0.75
N GLU A 164 -1.52 12.27 -0.23
CA GLU A 164 -0.92 13.47 -0.77
C GLU A 164 -1.88 14.65 -0.79
N LEU A 165 -1.35 15.83 -0.45
CA LEU A 165 -1.94 17.12 -0.81
C LEU A 165 -1.10 17.77 -1.91
N PHE A 166 -1.68 17.94 -3.07
CA PHE A 166 -1.12 18.76 -4.13
C PHE A 166 -1.54 20.22 -3.86
N VAL A 167 -0.56 21.10 -3.78
CA VAL A 167 -0.81 22.50 -3.42
C VAL A 167 -0.12 23.47 -4.41
N THR A 168 -0.71 24.64 -4.61
CA THR A 168 -0.14 25.69 -5.48
C THR A 168 0.91 26.53 -4.76
N ASP A 169 1.02 26.39 -3.45
CA ASP A 169 2.05 27.07 -2.66
C ASP A 169 3.43 26.46 -2.92
N THR A 170 4.44 27.31 -3.01
CA THR A 170 5.84 26.88 -3.01
C THR A 170 6.27 26.65 -1.57
N LEU A 171 6.58 25.39 -1.23
CA LEU A 171 7.03 24.97 0.09
C LEU A 171 8.55 24.71 0.10
N HIS A 172 9.12 24.50 1.27
CA HIS A 172 10.49 24.01 1.40
C HIS A 172 10.52 22.50 1.17
N TYR A 173 11.25 22.04 0.15
CA TYR A 173 11.29 20.63 -0.24
C TYR A 173 12.26 19.83 0.62
N ASP A 174 11.87 18.60 0.94
CA ASP A 174 12.73 17.63 1.60
C ASP A 174 13.58 16.86 0.59
N SER A 175 14.61 16.17 1.07
CA SER A 175 15.50 15.36 0.24
C SER A 175 15.12 13.88 0.30
N PRO A 176 15.23 13.12 -0.80
CA PRO A 176 14.94 11.69 -0.82
C PRO A 176 15.80 10.90 0.17
N THR A 177 15.19 9.90 0.79
CA THR A 177 15.89 8.95 1.66
C THR A 177 16.62 7.89 0.81
N PRO A 178 17.90 7.61 1.06
CA PRO A 178 18.63 6.58 0.34
C PRO A 178 18.09 5.17 0.64
N ASN A 179 18.19 4.28 -0.35
CA ASN A 179 17.80 2.88 -0.20
C ASN A 179 18.70 2.16 0.81
N ARG A 180 18.10 1.48 1.80
CA ARG A 180 18.78 0.76 2.86
C ARG A 180 18.49 -0.75 2.87
N CYS A 181 17.99 -1.32 1.77
CA CYS A 181 17.84 -2.76 1.64
C CYS A 181 19.19 -3.49 1.61
N GLY A 182 20.25 -2.86 1.08
CA GLY A 182 21.57 -3.46 1.00
C GLY A 182 21.55 -4.83 0.31
N ARG A 183 22.12 -5.85 0.94
CA ARG A 183 22.14 -7.24 0.45
C ARG A 183 20.93 -8.07 0.88
N CYS A 184 20.00 -7.51 1.69
CA CYS A 184 18.86 -8.25 2.20
C CYS A 184 17.91 -8.66 1.08
N HIS A 185 17.48 -9.92 1.06
CA HIS A 185 16.52 -10.49 0.11
C HIS A 185 15.36 -11.24 0.81
N ALA A 186 15.17 -11.05 2.12
CA ALA A 186 14.19 -11.78 2.91
C ALA A 186 12.76 -11.74 2.36
N CYS A 187 12.34 -10.60 1.80
CA CYS A 187 11.01 -10.45 1.20
C CYS A 187 10.86 -11.23 -0.13
N LEU A 188 11.96 -11.45 -0.87
CA LEU A 188 11.96 -12.27 -2.08
C LEU A 188 11.84 -13.73 -1.71
N ASP A 189 12.65 -14.19 -0.75
CA ASP A 189 12.68 -15.59 -0.29
C ASP A 189 11.36 -16.00 0.36
N ALA A 190 10.73 -15.08 1.09
CA ALA A 190 9.47 -15.33 1.76
C ALA A 190 8.26 -15.30 0.82
N CYS A 191 8.39 -14.76 -0.41
CA CYS A 191 7.25 -14.66 -1.33
C CYS A 191 6.83 -16.03 -1.84
N PRO A 192 5.65 -16.56 -1.46
CA PRO A 192 5.26 -17.93 -1.75
C PRO A 192 5.02 -18.20 -3.24
N THR A 193 4.84 -17.13 -4.02
CA THR A 193 4.52 -17.21 -5.45
C THR A 193 5.60 -16.61 -6.33
N SER A 194 6.73 -16.21 -5.75
CA SER A 194 7.84 -15.56 -6.47
C SER A 194 7.37 -14.41 -7.37
N SER A 195 6.41 -13.62 -6.89
CA SER A 195 5.90 -12.46 -7.63
C SER A 195 6.90 -11.30 -7.68
N ILE A 196 7.90 -11.30 -6.79
CA ILE A 196 8.98 -10.33 -6.74
C ILE A 196 10.22 -10.99 -7.33
N ILE A 197 10.69 -10.50 -8.48
CA ILE A 197 11.83 -11.08 -9.20
C ILE A 197 13.06 -10.22 -8.98
N ASN A 198 14.15 -10.84 -8.55
CA ASN A 198 15.45 -10.20 -8.47
C ASN A 198 16.15 -10.30 -9.84
N HIS A 199 16.23 -9.21 -10.57
CA HIS A 199 17.05 -9.17 -11.78
C HIS A 199 18.51 -8.92 -11.38
N GLN A 200 19.31 -9.98 -11.30
CA GLN A 200 20.76 -9.88 -11.05
C GLN A 200 21.50 -9.08 -12.15
N SER A 201 20.88 -8.90 -13.31
CA SER A 201 21.46 -8.19 -14.46
C SER A 201 21.10 -6.71 -14.56
N SER A 202 20.15 -6.20 -13.76
CA SER A 202 19.89 -4.75 -13.75
C SER A 202 20.89 -4.06 -12.81
N ILE A 203 22.02 -3.65 -13.37
CA ILE A 203 23.06 -2.83 -12.73
C ILE A 203 22.50 -1.46 -12.26
N ILE A 204 21.28 -1.14 -12.62
CA ILE A 204 20.62 0.12 -12.28
C ILE A 204 19.75 -0.11 -11.03
N ASN A 205 20.25 0.34 -9.89
CA ASN A 205 19.52 0.62 -8.64
C ASN A 205 18.91 -0.52 -7.81
N ASN A 206 19.42 -1.76 -7.84
CA ASN A 206 18.88 -2.85 -7.00
C ASN A 206 17.36 -3.07 -7.14
N GLN A 207 16.77 -2.75 -8.29
CA GLN A 207 15.33 -2.86 -8.50
C GLN A 207 14.94 -4.29 -8.84
N SER A 208 14.05 -4.87 -8.03
CA SER A 208 13.29 -6.06 -8.35
C SER A 208 12.19 -5.71 -9.34
N SER A 209 11.78 -6.63 -10.22
CA SER A 209 10.54 -6.49 -10.97
C SER A 209 9.39 -7.17 -10.23
N PHE A 210 8.16 -6.76 -10.55
CA PHE A 210 6.97 -7.26 -9.89
C PHE A 210 5.96 -7.78 -10.93
N ILE A 211 5.51 -9.02 -10.74
CA ILE A 211 4.50 -9.66 -11.58
C ILE A 211 3.22 -9.76 -10.77
N SER A 212 2.26 -8.85 -11.04
CA SER A 212 1.00 -8.80 -10.30
C SER A 212 0.21 -10.08 -10.38
N SER A 213 0.14 -10.73 -11.56
CA SER A 213 -0.62 -11.97 -11.77
C SER A 213 -0.18 -13.14 -10.87
N ARG A 214 1.03 -13.08 -10.28
CA ARG A 214 1.51 -14.06 -9.32
C ARG A 214 1.27 -13.66 -7.86
N CYS A 215 1.04 -12.36 -7.59
CA CYS A 215 0.92 -11.86 -6.22
C CYS A 215 -0.39 -12.34 -5.56
N LEU A 216 -0.31 -12.94 -4.36
CA LEU A 216 -1.49 -13.36 -3.60
C LEU A 216 -2.43 -12.19 -3.30
N SER A 217 -1.90 -10.99 -3.08
CA SER A 217 -2.74 -9.81 -2.88
C SER A 217 -3.58 -9.53 -4.12
N TYR A 218 -2.98 -9.55 -5.32
CA TYR A 218 -3.73 -9.43 -6.58
C TYR A 218 -4.75 -10.56 -6.75
N LEU A 219 -4.35 -11.80 -6.56
CA LEU A 219 -5.21 -12.98 -6.76
C LEU A 219 -6.43 -12.98 -5.85
N THR A 220 -6.27 -12.53 -4.61
CA THR A 220 -7.34 -12.53 -3.62
C THR A 220 -8.22 -11.28 -3.63
N ILE A 221 -7.73 -10.16 -4.21
CA ILE A 221 -8.45 -8.88 -4.23
C ILE A 221 -9.00 -8.54 -5.61
N GLU A 222 -8.13 -8.55 -6.65
CA GLU A 222 -8.42 -7.98 -7.96
C GLU A 222 -8.83 -9.03 -9.00
N HIS A 223 -8.24 -10.21 -8.94
CA HIS A 223 -8.56 -11.30 -9.88
C HIS A 223 -10.01 -11.75 -9.75
N ARG A 224 -10.71 -11.94 -10.88
CA ARG A 224 -12.16 -12.28 -10.91
C ARG A 224 -12.46 -13.70 -11.35
N GLY A 225 -11.50 -14.40 -11.98
CA GLY A 225 -11.64 -15.79 -12.40
C GLY A 225 -11.37 -16.80 -11.28
N PRO A 226 -11.45 -18.11 -11.59
CA PRO A 226 -10.95 -19.16 -10.70
C PRO A 226 -9.49 -18.88 -10.34
N ILE A 227 -9.11 -19.16 -9.10
CA ILE A 227 -7.68 -19.06 -8.73
C ILE A 227 -7.00 -20.29 -9.34
N PRO A 228 -5.99 -20.13 -10.21
CA PRO A 228 -5.32 -21.24 -10.84
C PRO A 228 -4.62 -22.10 -9.78
N ASN A 229 -4.96 -23.39 -9.68
CA ASN A 229 -4.32 -24.32 -8.73
C ASN A 229 -2.80 -24.38 -8.90
N SER A 230 -2.31 -24.27 -10.15
CA SER A 230 -0.89 -24.21 -10.47
C SER A 230 -0.17 -22.94 -10.01
N SER A 231 -0.90 -21.85 -9.74
CA SER A 231 -0.30 -20.60 -9.31
C SER A 231 0.17 -20.63 -7.85
N PHE A 232 -0.30 -21.61 -7.07
CA PHE A 232 0.08 -21.82 -5.67
C PHE A 232 1.10 -22.95 -5.49
N LEU A 233 1.36 -23.72 -6.55
CA LEU A 233 2.31 -24.82 -6.51
C LEU A 233 3.65 -24.34 -7.06
N ILE A 234 4.52 -23.85 -6.20
CA ILE A 234 5.93 -23.84 -6.51
C ILE A 234 6.40 -25.30 -6.31
N PRO A 235 6.83 -26.00 -7.38
CA PRO A 235 7.44 -27.31 -7.21
C PRO A 235 8.61 -27.18 -6.24
N ASN A 236 8.62 -27.91 -5.16
CA ASN A 236 9.65 -27.96 -4.09
C ASN A 236 9.54 -26.90 -2.97
N SER A 237 8.46 -26.17 -2.80
CA SER A 237 8.28 -25.45 -1.53
C SER A 237 7.41 -26.27 -0.59
N SER A 238 7.99 -26.66 0.54
CA SER A 238 7.28 -27.19 1.72
C SER A 238 6.41 -26.12 2.41
N PHE A 239 6.16 -25.03 1.73
CA PHE A 239 5.31 -23.96 2.21
C PHE A 239 3.86 -24.29 1.89
N LEU A 240 3.12 -24.63 2.92
CA LEU A 240 1.67 -24.59 2.94
C LEU A 240 1.19 -23.31 2.29
N ILE A 241 0.16 -23.41 1.45
CA ILE A 241 -0.52 -22.23 0.90
C ILE A 241 -0.85 -21.31 2.09
N PRO A 242 -0.40 -20.06 2.04
CA PRO A 242 -0.67 -19.17 3.15
C PRO A 242 -2.19 -19.09 3.37
N ASN A 243 -2.62 -19.10 4.61
CA ASN A 243 -4.04 -18.95 4.98
C ASN A 243 -4.66 -17.60 4.58
N SER A 244 -4.06 -16.88 3.62
CA SER A 244 -4.45 -15.53 3.21
C SER A 244 -5.69 -15.55 2.31
N ILE A 245 -6.85 -15.24 2.87
CA ILE A 245 -8.12 -15.16 2.14
C ILE A 245 -8.37 -13.77 1.52
N TYR A 246 -7.65 -12.74 1.95
CA TYR A 246 -7.75 -11.39 1.41
C TYR A 246 -6.45 -10.62 1.61
N GLY A 247 -5.80 -10.19 0.53
CA GLY A 247 -4.51 -9.53 0.61
C GLY A 247 -3.39 -10.48 1.04
N CYS A 248 -2.20 -9.92 1.28
CA CYS A 248 -1.03 -10.69 1.71
C CYS A 248 0.03 -9.76 2.31
N ASP A 249 0.50 -10.06 3.52
CA ASP A 249 1.52 -9.27 4.21
C ASP A 249 2.88 -10.00 4.30
N ILE A 250 3.04 -11.18 3.67
CA ILE A 250 4.21 -12.05 3.88
C ILE A 250 5.51 -11.32 3.58
N CYS A 251 5.61 -10.59 2.46
CA CYS A 251 6.82 -9.86 2.10
C CYS A 251 7.08 -8.64 3.02
N GLN A 252 6.04 -8.09 3.66
CA GLN A 252 6.17 -7.05 4.68
C GLN A 252 6.63 -7.65 6.00
N LEU A 253 5.98 -8.74 6.46
CA LEU A 253 6.33 -9.42 7.71
C LEU A 253 7.75 -9.97 7.70
N ALA A 254 8.23 -10.45 6.54
CA ALA A 254 9.60 -10.92 6.37
C ALA A 254 10.63 -9.76 6.37
N CYS A 255 10.21 -8.52 6.17
CA CYS A 255 11.12 -7.39 6.10
C CYS A 255 11.68 -7.05 7.49
N PRO A 256 13.04 -7.05 7.68
CA PRO A 256 13.64 -6.76 8.98
C PRO A 256 13.28 -5.37 9.53
N TRP A 257 12.91 -4.43 8.69
CA TRP A 257 12.51 -3.10 9.10
C TRP A 257 11.14 -3.08 9.79
N ASN A 258 10.26 -4.04 9.53
CA ASN A 258 8.95 -4.12 10.18
C ASN A 258 9.02 -4.58 11.65
N ARG A 259 10.17 -5.04 12.14
CA ARG A 259 10.39 -5.25 13.59
C ARG A 259 10.27 -3.96 14.40
N PHE A 260 10.37 -2.81 13.75
CA PHE A 260 10.22 -1.49 14.36
C PHE A 260 8.79 -0.93 14.23
N ALA A 261 7.89 -1.67 13.59
CA ALA A 261 6.51 -1.22 13.44
C ALA A 261 5.85 -1.04 14.81
N VAL A 262 5.25 0.12 15.01
CA VAL A 262 4.52 0.46 16.24
C VAL A 262 3.02 0.37 15.95
N PRO A 263 2.23 -0.27 16.82
CA PRO A 263 0.79 -0.35 16.64
C PRO A 263 0.17 1.03 16.41
N THR A 264 -0.79 1.06 15.48
CA THR A 264 -1.51 2.29 15.16
C THR A 264 -2.33 2.80 16.34
N THR A 265 -2.31 4.11 16.55
CA THR A 265 -3.18 4.80 17.50
C THR A 265 -4.50 5.26 16.85
N GLU A 266 -4.67 5.07 15.53
CA GLU A 266 -5.89 5.43 14.82
C GLU A 266 -7.02 4.43 15.15
N PRO A 267 -8.09 4.84 15.86
CA PRO A 267 -9.14 3.92 16.27
C PRO A 267 -9.87 3.28 15.08
N ALA A 268 -9.96 3.99 13.96
CA ALA A 268 -10.63 3.51 12.76
C ALA A 268 -9.92 2.30 12.12
N PHE A 269 -8.63 2.08 12.40
CA PHE A 269 -7.86 0.98 11.83
C PHE A 269 -7.73 -0.23 12.75
N GLN A 270 -8.30 -0.15 13.95
CA GLN A 270 -8.31 -1.30 14.87
C GLN A 270 -9.25 -2.39 14.36
N PRO A 271 -8.84 -3.68 14.44
CA PRO A 271 -9.72 -4.80 14.11
C PRO A 271 -10.88 -4.90 15.09
N SER A 272 -12.04 -5.28 14.60
CA SER A 272 -13.17 -5.62 15.49
C SER A 272 -12.94 -6.95 16.20
N GLU A 273 -13.49 -7.12 17.41
CA GLU A 273 -13.45 -8.39 18.13
C GLU A 273 -14.10 -9.52 17.31
N ALA A 274 -15.17 -9.20 16.57
CA ALA A 274 -15.82 -10.13 15.67
C ALA A 274 -14.86 -10.67 14.59
N LEU A 275 -13.97 -9.82 14.05
CA LEU A 275 -12.95 -10.25 13.08
C LEU A 275 -11.88 -11.11 13.75
N LEU A 276 -11.37 -10.71 14.92
CA LEU A 276 -10.30 -11.42 15.63
C LEU A 276 -10.70 -12.82 16.09
N THR A 277 -12.01 -13.05 16.32
CA THR A 277 -12.55 -14.33 16.80
C THR A 277 -13.12 -15.21 15.69
N MET A 278 -12.88 -14.86 14.42
CA MET A 278 -13.28 -15.69 13.28
C MET A 278 -12.41 -16.95 13.19
N THR A 279 -13.08 -18.12 13.28
CA THR A 279 -12.45 -19.43 13.07
C THR A 279 -12.60 -19.88 11.62
N LYS A 280 -11.79 -20.84 11.16
CA LYS A 280 -11.95 -21.46 9.82
C LYS A 280 -13.38 -21.94 9.58
N GLU A 281 -14.00 -22.56 10.58
CA GLU A 281 -15.40 -23.02 10.51
C GLU A 281 -16.38 -21.86 10.29
N LYS A 282 -16.26 -20.76 11.06
CA LYS A 282 -17.08 -19.55 10.88
C LYS A 282 -16.90 -18.94 9.49
N TRP A 283 -15.67 -18.96 8.96
CA TRP A 283 -15.40 -18.48 7.61
C TRP A 283 -16.07 -19.31 6.52
N HIS A 284 -16.08 -20.64 6.66
CA HIS A 284 -16.77 -21.53 5.70
C HIS A 284 -18.28 -21.36 5.73
N ASN A 285 -18.86 -21.08 6.90
CA ASN A 285 -20.29 -20.91 7.10
C ASN A 285 -20.75 -19.43 7.00
N LEU A 286 -19.86 -18.52 6.56
CA LEU A 286 -20.14 -17.08 6.46
C LEU A 286 -21.23 -16.82 5.43
N THR A 287 -22.36 -16.25 5.86
CA THR A 287 -23.42 -15.80 4.94
C THR A 287 -23.11 -14.43 4.35
N GLU A 288 -23.77 -14.08 3.24
CA GLU A 288 -23.58 -12.75 2.62
C GLU A 288 -24.02 -11.62 3.56
N GLU A 289 -25.05 -11.84 4.36
CA GLU A 289 -25.50 -10.85 5.34
C GLU A 289 -24.47 -10.64 6.45
N GLN A 290 -23.92 -11.72 7.01
CA GLN A 290 -22.85 -11.65 8.00
C GLN A 290 -21.59 -10.97 7.41
N TYR A 291 -21.25 -11.26 6.16
CA TYR A 291 -20.17 -10.57 5.45
C TYR A 291 -20.42 -9.07 5.35
N ARG A 292 -21.63 -8.65 4.97
CA ARG A 292 -22.01 -7.23 4.89
C ARG A 292 -21.91 -6.51 6.24
N GLN A 293 -22.25 -7.20 7.32
CA GLN A 293 -22.15 -6.67 8.68
C GLN A 293 -20.69 -6.58 9.12
N LEU A 294 -19.92 -7.68 8.99
CA LEU A 294 -18.52 -7.77 9.43
C LEU A 294 -17.63 -6.74 8.72
N PHE A 295 -17.86 -6.51 7.42
CA PHE A 295 -17.04 -5.64 6.58
C PHE A 295 -17.74 -4.33 6.21
N LYS A 296 -18.69 -3.87 7.01
CA LYS A 296 -19.34 -2.57 6.80
C LYS A 296 -18.30 -1.43 6.89
N GLY A 297 -18.08 -0.73 5.76
CA GLY A 297 -17.09 0.35 5.69
C GLY A 297 -15.63 -0.12 5.67
N SER A 298 -15.35 -1.39 5.33
CA SER A 298 -14.01 -1.95 5.19
C SER A 298 -13.58 -2.06 3.72
N ALA A 299 -12.27 -2.00 3.47
CA ALA A 299 -11.67 -2.23 2.14
C ALA A 299 -11.91 -3.65 1.60
N VAL A 300 -12.25 -4.63 2.47
CA VAL A 300 -12.55 -6.02 2.06
C VAL A 300 -13.70 -6.10 1.05
N LYS A 301 -14.58 -5.11 1.01
CA LYS A 301 -15.64 -5.02 0.00
C LYS A 301 -15.15 -5.06 -1.44
N ARG A 302 -13.88 -4.74 -1.70
CA ARG A 302 -13.28 -4.78 -3.05
C ARG A 302 -13.36 -6.17 -3.68
N ALA A 303 -13.16 -7.24 -2.91
CA ALA A 303 -13.27 -8.62 -3.40
C ALA A 303 -14.72 -9.06 -3.61
N LYS A 304 -15.70 -8.42 -3.01
CA LYS A 304 -17.10 -8.86 -2.87
C LYS A 304 -17.20 -10.17 -2.08
N TYR A 305 -18.42 -10.54 -1.64
CA TYR A 305 -18.68 -11.80 -0.93
C TYR A 305 -18.25 -13.02 -1.77
N SER A 306 -18.63 -13.05 -3.05
CA SER A 306 -18.28 -14.15 -3.95
C SER A 306 -16.78 -14.34 -4.14
N GLY A 307 -16.01 -13.26 -4.20
CA GLY A 307 -14.55 -13.31 -4.28
C GLY A 307 -13.91 -13.83 -2.99
N LEU A 308 -14.40 -13.40 -1.83
CA LEU A 308 -13.90 -13.90 -0.55
C LEU A 308 -14.20 -15.39 -0.38
N MET A 309 -15.42 -15.84 -0.68
CA MET A 309 -15.79 -17.27 -0.61
C MET A 309 -14.99 -18.11 -1.60
N ARG A 310 -14.77 -17.62 -2.83
CA ARG A 310 -13.86 -18.28 -3.79
C ARG A 310 -12.46 -18.48 -3.19
N ASN A 311 -11.91 -17.48 -2.52
CA ASN A 311 -10.57 -17.56 -1.92
C ASN A 311 -10.54 -18.60 -0.78
N ILE A 312 -11.56 -18.64 0.07
CA ILE A 312 -11.70 -19.62 1.15
C ILE A 312 -11.76 -21.05 0.57
N CYS A 313 -12.60 -21.28 -0.45
CA CYS A 313 -12.72 -22.58 -1.09
C CYS A 313 -11.40 -23.01 -1.75
N ALA A 314 -10.70 -22.09 -2.43
CA ALA A 314 -9.43 -22.40 -3.07
C ALA A 314 -8.34 -22.85 -2.06
N ILE A 315 -8.31 -22.27 -0.87
CA ILE A 315 -7.36 -22.67 0.18
C ILE A 315 -7.76 -24.02 0.79
N ALA A 316 -9.06 -24.22 1.07
CA ALA A 316 -9.54 -25.47 1.69
C ALA A 316 -9.29 -26.72 0.82
N HIS A 317 -9.34 -26.60 -0.50
CA HIS A 317 -9.06 -27.73 -1.42
C HIS A 317 -7.57 -28.10 -1.49
N ASN A 318 -6.70 -27.27 -0.95
CA ASN A 318 -5.23 -27.48 -0.99
C ASN A 318 -4.64 -27.72 0.42
N SER A 319 -5.49 -27.77 1.47
CA SER A 319 -5.13 -28.13 2.86
C SER A 319 -5.42 -29.58 3.13
#